data_fc9146b53c00cc0aaf48da3dd7e56ef2
#
_entry.id   fc9146b53c00cc0aaf48da3dd7e56ef2
#
_cell.length_a   1.000
_cell.length_b   1.000
_cell.length_c   1.000
_cell.angle_alpha   90.00
_cell.angle_beta   90.00
_cell.angle_gamma   90.00
#
_symmetry.space_group_name_H-M   'P 1'
#
loop_
_entity.id
_entity.type
_entity.pdbx_description
1 polymer ?
#
loop_
_entity_poly.entity_id
_entity_poly.type
_entity_poly.pdbx_seq_one_letter_code
_entity_poly.pdbx_strand_id
1 'polypeptide(L)'
;MIGRTTSSRALVLTAPRTLEFRDLPVPHPEVDGALLRVEACGLCGTDHEMFTGRLPAATPLVPGHETVGIIEEIGDVAAEQWGVSVGDRVAVECFQSCRRCGPCLSGAYRRCE
;
A
#
# COMPACT_ATOMS: atom_id res chain seq x y z
N MET A 1 12.53 -16.01 20.57
CA MET A 1 11.94 -15.87 19.24
C MET A 1 10.67 -15.05 19.37
N ILE A 2 10.64 -13.88 18.80
CA ILE A 2 9.39 -13.10 18.72
C ILE A 2 8.56 -13.77 17.63
N GLY A 3 7.39 -14.33 17.99
CA GLY A 3 6.49 -14.94 17.02
C GLY A 3 6.06 -13.92 15.97
N ARG A 4 5.99 -14.33 14.70
CA ARG A 4 5.51 -13.49 13.62
C ARG A 4 4.07 -13.07 13.92
N THR A 5 3.78 -11.78 13.73
CA THR A 5 2.40 -11.27 13.76
C THR A 5 1.61 -11.89 12.61
N THR A 6 0.53 -12.58 12.90
CA THR A 6 -0.31 -13.26 11.91
C THR A 6 -1.50 -12.42 11.46
N SER A 7 -1.88 -11.40 12.22
CA SER A 7 -2.97 -10.47 11.90
C SER A 7 -2.58 -9.04 12.22
N SER A 8 -3.18 -8.11 11.49
CA SER A 8 -3.03 -6.67 11.67
C SER A 8 -4.40 -6.02 11.75
N ARG A 9 -4.58 -5.14 12.73
CA ARG A 9 -5.81 -4.36 12.84
C ARG A 9 -5.82 -3.24 11.81
N ALA A 10 -6.86 -3.17 11.02
CA ALA A 10 -7.06 -2.15 10.00
C ALA A 10 -8.38 -1.41 10.20
N LEU A 11 -8.39 -0.14 9.81
CA LEU A 11 -9.61 0.65 9.71
C LEU A 11 -10.14 0.51 8.28
N VAL A 12 -11.31 -0.09 8.13
CA VAL A 12 -11.88 -0.48 6.84
C VAL A 12 -13.09 0.41 6.52
N LEU A 13 -13.07 1.03 5.35
CA LEU A 13 -14.25 1.72 4.79
C LEU A 13 -15.16 0.67 4.16
N THR A 14 -16.31 0.43 4.77
CA THR A 14 -17.27 -0.61 4.35
C THR A 14 -18.41 -0.07 3.50
N ALA A 15 -18.71 1.21 3.65
CA ALA A 15 -19.69 1.96 2.88
C ALA A 15 -19.40 3.46 3.06
N PRO A 16 -20.00 4.36 2.26
CA PRO A 16 -19.88 5.79 2.51
C PRO A 16 -20.17 6.15 3.98
N ARG A 17 -19.27 6.89 4.61
CA ARG A 17 -19.32 7.34 6.01
C ARG A 17 -19.32 6.22 7.06
N THR A 18 -18.95 5.00 6.68
CA THR A 18 -18.94 3.85 7.58
C THR A 18 -17.55 3.23 7.65
N LEU A 19 -16.91 3.36 8.80
CA LEU A 19 -15.60 2.79 9.09
C LEU A 19 -15.71 1.74 10.18
N GLU A 20 -15.05 0.61 10.01
CA GLU A 20 -14.99 -0.49 10.96
C GLU A 20 -13.56 -0.94 11.20
N PHE A 21 -13.23 -1.26 12.45
CA PHE A 21 -11.99 -1.97 12.73
C PHE A 21 -12.15 -3.46 12.38
N ARG A 22 -11.20 -3.98 11.63
CA ARG A 22 -11.10 -5.41 11.30
C ARG A 22 -9.68 -5.91 11.51
N ASP A 23 -9.56 -7.14 11.97
CA ASP A 23 -8.29 -7.85 12.00
C ASP A 23 -8.14 -8.59 10.67
N LEU A 24 -7.12 -8.21 9.91
CA LEU A 24 -6.82 -8.78 8.59
C LEU A 24 -5.57 -9.67 8.70
N PRO A 25 -5.52 -10.79 7.95
CA PRO A 25 -4.32 -11.61 7.93
C PRO A 25 -3.14 -10.82 7.35
N VAL A 26 -1.97 -11.00 7.93
CA VAL A 26 -0.72 -10.45 7.39
C VAL A 26 -0.26 -11.33 6.23
N PRO A 27 -0.18 -10.81 5.00
CA PRO A 27 0.22 -11.59 3.85
C PRO A 27 1.73 -11.86 3.84
N HIS A 28 2.16 -12.82 3.03
CA HIS A 28 3.54 -12.95 2.60
C HIS A 28 3.69 -12.23 1.26
N PRO A 29 4.76 -11.46 1.05
CA PRO A 29 4.98 -10.83 -0.24
C PRO A 29 5.39 -11.85 -1.30
N GLU A 30 4.98 -11.60 -2.52
CA GLU A 30 5.49 -12.30 -3.71
C GLU A 30 6.94 -11.86 -4.02
N VAL A 31 7.56 -12.51 -5.00
CA VAL A 31 8.97 -12.23 -5.36
C VAL A 31 9.24 -10.78 -5.78
N ASP A 32 8.22 -10.09 -6.29
CA ASP A 32 8.25 -8.69 -6.76
C ASP A 32 7.54 -7.71 -5.79
N GLY A 33 7.26 -8.14 -4.58
CA GLY A 33 6.57 -7.38 -3.54
C GLY A 33 7.33 -7.28 -2.23
N ALA A 34 6.80 -6.48 -1.32
CA ALA A 34 7.33 -6.34 0.04
C ALA A 34 6.20 -6.26 1.07
N LEU A 35 6.48 -6.70 2.28
CA LEU A 35 5.66 -6.47 3.47
C LEU A 35 6.23 -5.30 4.25
N LEU A 36 5.39 -4.30 4.48
CA LEU A 36 5.76 -3.10 5.20
C LEU A 36 5.09 -3.09 6.58
N ARG A 37 5.86 -2.90 7.64
CA ARG A 37 5.32 -2.52 8.94
C ARG A 37 5.07 -1.02 8.95
N VAL A 38 3.82 -0.63 8.80
CA VAL A 38 3.39 0.77 8.69
C VAL A 38 3.65 1.52 9.98
N GLU A 39 4.36 2.64 9.91
CA GLU A 39 4.59 3.55 11.03
C GLU A 39 3.62 4.74 11.00
N ALA A 40 3.29 5.22 9.81
CA ALA A 40 2.32 6.28 9.60
C ALA A 40 1.71 6.20 8.21
N CYS A 41 0.49 6.66 8.08
CA CYS A 41 -0.17 6.80 6.79
C CYS A 41 -0.92 8.14 6.76
N GLY A 42 -0.52 9.04 5.87
CA GLY A 42 -1.18 10.32 5.67
C GLY A 42 -2.55 10.14 5.02
N LEU A 43 -3.45 11.04 5.34
CA LEU A 43 -4.75 11.15 4.68
C LEU A 43 -4.75 12.36 3.73
N CYS A 44 -5.22 12.16 2.52
CA CYS A 44 -5.40 13.25 1.56
C CYS A 44 -6.88 13.50 1.23
N GLY A 45 -7.16 14.50 0.39
CA GLY A 45 -8.51 14.82 -0.03
C GLY A 45 -9.25 13.65 -0.69
N THR A 46 -8.53 12.78 -1.40
CA THR A 46 -9.09 11.58 -2.03
C THR A 46 -9.71 10.62 -1.01
N ASP A 47 -9.03 10.40 0.13
CA ASP A 47 -9.57 9.55 1.21
C ASP A 47 -10.87 10.14 1.78
N HIS A 48 -10.91 11.46 1.96
CA HIS A 48 -12.12 12.16 2.41
C HIS A 48 -13.25 12.04 1.39
N GLU A 49 -12.97 12.19 0.11
CA GLU A 49 -13.99 12.06 -0.95
C GLU A 49 -14.53 10.63 -1.06
N MET A 50 -13.67 9.61 -0.91
CA MET A 50 -14.11 8.21 -0.81
C MET A 50 -14.95 7.98 0.43
N PHE A 51 -14.54 8.50 1.58
CA PHE A 51 -15.31 8.39 2.82
C PHE A 51 -16.69 9.01 2.70
N THR A 52 -16.80 10.19 2.11
CA THR A 52 -18.10 10.88 1.94
C THR A 52 -18.98 10.31 0.83
N GLY A 53 -18.42 9.43 -0.01
CA GLY A 53 -19.12 8.88 -1.18
C GLY A 53 -19.13 9.80 -2.39
N ARG A 54 -18.41 10.93 -2.36
CA ARG A 54 -18.28 11.84 -3.51
C ARG A 54 -17.43 11.23 -4.61
N LEU A 55 -16.40 10.50 -4.23
CA LEU A 55 -15.60 9.68 -5.15
C LEU A 55 -16.02 8.22 -4.97
N PRO A 56 -16.53 7.55 -6.03
CA PRO A 56 -16.86 6.14 -5.96
C PRO A 56 -15.64 5.29 -5.60
N ALA A 57 -15.81 4.38 -4.67
CA ALA A 57 -14.77 3.45 -4.25
C ALA A 57 -15.33 2.03 -4.15
N ALA A 58 -14.55 1.06 -4.56
CA ALA A 58 -14.89 -0.36 -4.40
C ALA A 58 -14.69 -0.75 -2.93
N THR A 59 -15.77 -0.74 -2.18
CA THR A 59 -15.77 -1.15 -0.76
C THR A 59 -16.05 -2.65 -0.61
N PRO A 60 -15.51 -3.33 0.43
CA PRO A 60 -14.69 -2.77 1.51
C PRO A 60 -13.24 -2.48 1.07
N LEU A 61 -12.65 -1.42 1.59
CA LEU A 61 -11.23 -1.08 1.36
C LEU A 61 -10.59 -0.49 2.61
N VAL A 62 -9.28 -0.60 2.72
CA VAL A 62 -8.47 0.14 3.71
C VAL A 62 -8.02 1.45 3.07
N PRO A 63 -8.53 2.60 3.49
CA PRO A 63 -8.11 3.89 2.93
C PRO A 63 -6.70 4.27 3.38
N GLY A 64 -6.13 5.25 2.70
CA GLY A 64 -4.79 5.77 2.97
C GLY A 64 -3.75 5.23 1.97
N HIS A 65 -3.02 6.14 1.35
CA HIS A 65 -2.02 5.83 0.32
C HIS A 65 -0.73 6.65 0.47
N GLU A 66 -0.60 7.43 1.52
CA GLU A 66 0.61 8.18 1.87
C GLU A 66 1.35 7.46 3.00
N THR A 67 1.85 6.27 2.71
CA THR A 67 2.35 5.32 3.70
C THR A 67 3.85 5.40 3.86
N VAL A 68 4.32 5.41 5.11
CA VAL A 68 5.72 5.21 5.47
C VAL A 68 5.85 4.08 6.48
N GLY A 69 6.94 3.37 6.45
CA GLY A 69 7.20 2.27 7.37
C GLY A 69 8.52 1.57 7.12
N ILE A 70 8.69 0.46 7.81
CA ILE A 70 9.88 -0.37 7.76
C ILE A 70 9.59 -1.65 6.95
N ILE A 71 10.46 -1.99 6.03
CA ILE A 71 10.36 -3.26 5.29
C ILE A 71 10.64 -4.42 6.26
N GLU A 72 9.65 -5.31 6.42
CA GLU A 72 9.77 -6.53 7.24
C GLU A 72 10.12 -7.76 6.40
N GLU A 73 9.56 -7.86 5.20
CA GLU A 73 9.86 -8.92 4.23
C GLU A 73 9.91 -8.30 2.84
N ILE A 74 10.74 -8.84 1.98
CA ILE A 74 10.83 -8.40 0.59
C ILE A 74 11.25 -9.56 -0.30
N GLY A 75 10.64 -9.65 -1.48
CA GLY A 75 11.03 -10.61 -2.50
C GLY A 75 12.30 -10.17 -3.22
N ASP A 76 13.05 -11.14 -3.74
CA ASP A 76 14.38 -10.90 -4.34
C ASP A 76 14.29 -9.94 -5.54
N VAL A 77 13.26 -10.08 -6.37
CA VAL A 77 13.05 -9.20 -7.54
C VAL A 77 12.75 -7.77 -7.11
N ALA A 78 11.92 -7.58 -6.10
CA ALA A 78 11.61 -6.26 -5.56
C ALA A 78 12.84 -5.62 -4.93
N ALA A 79 13.63 -6.36 -4.14
CA ALA A 79 14.84 -5.87 -3.49
C ALA A 79 15.85 -5.36 -4.53
N GLU A 80 16.07 -6.11 -5.60
CA GLU A 80 16.98 -5.73 -6.68
C GLU A 80 16.46 -4.49 -7.43
N GLN A 81 15.18 -4.48 -7.82
CA GLN A 81 14.60 -3.38 -8.60
C GLN A 81 14.51 -2.08 -7.84
N TRP A 82 14.20 -2.14 -6.54
CA TRP A 82 13.99 -0.94 -5.74
C TRP A 82 15.24 -0.49 -4.98
N GLY A 83 16.27 -1.34 -4.90
CA GLY A 83 17.51 -1.03 -4.22
C GLY A 83 17.33 -0.87 -2.71
N VAL A 84 16.42 -1.64 -2.10
CA VAL A 84 16.08 -1.60 -0.68
C VAL A 84 16.15 -2.98 -0.06
N SER A 85 16.21 -3.03 1.27
CA SER A 85 16.38 -4.26 2.05
C SER A 85 15.46 -4.29 3.26
N VAL A 86 15.33 -5.47 3.87
CA VAL A 86 14.67 -5.61 5.17
C VAL A 86 15.33 -4.68 6.19
N GLY A 87 14.51 -3.95 6.95
CA GLY A 87 14.95 -2.98 7.94
C GLY A 87 15.02 -1.54 7.41
N ASP A 88 14.96 -1.32 6.11
CA ASP A 88 14.94 0.03 5.54
C ASP A 88 13.61 0.73 5.83
N ARG A 89 13.71 2.03 6.19
CA ARG A 89 12.55 2.91 6.28
C ARG A 89 12.26 3.53 4.93
N VAL A 90 11.06 3.34 4.44
CA VAL A 90 10.65 3.77 3.10
C VAL A 90 9.33 4.53 3.10
N ALA A 91 9.15 5.41 2.13
CA ALA A 91 7.87 5.95 1.74
C ALA A 91 7.39 5.22 0.48
N VAL A 92 6.13 4.82 0.45
CA VAL A 92 5.57 4.01 -0.64
C VAL A 92 5.01 4.92 -1.73
N GLU A 93 5.46 4.73 -2.97
CA GLU A 93 4.82 5.36 -4.14
C GLU A 93 3.42 4.77 -4.35
N CYS A 94 2.41 5.62 -4.36
CA CYS A 94 1.01 5.19 -4.44
C CYS A 94 0.56 4.78 -5.85
N PHE A 95 1.35 5.06 -6.89
CA PHE A 95 1.02 4.73 -8.27
C PHE A 95 1.68 3.42 -8.69
N GLN A 96 0.87 2.44 -9.05
CA GLN A 96 1.35 1.25 -9.74
C GLN A 96 1.38 1.49 -11.24
N SER A 97 2.42 1.00 -11.91
CA SER A 97 2.59 1.14 -13.34
C SER A 97 3.12 -0.15 -13.95
N CYS A 98 2.87 -0.35 -15.24
CA CYS A 98 3.31 -1.54 -15.96
C CYS A 98 4.81 -1.56 -16.28
N ARG A 99 5.51 -0.40 -16.18
CA ARG A 99 6.93 -0.17 -16.46
C ARG A 99 7.40 -0.50 -17.89
N ARG A 100 6.47 -0.77 -18.82
CA ARG A 100 6.76 -1.18 -20.21
C ARG A 100 6.04 -0.38 -21.27
N CYS A 101 4.96 0.35 -20.97
CA CYS A 101 4.29 1.21 -21.93
C CYS A 101 5.10 2.49 -22.18
N GLY A 102 4.79 3.22 -23.26
CA GLY A 102 5.48 4.46 -23.61
C GLY A 102 5.53 5.48 -22.48
N PRO A 103 4.40 5.83 -21.85
CA PRO A 103 4.40 6.73 -20.70
C PRO A 103 5.31 6.27 -19.55
N CYS A 104 5.29 4.98 -19.21
CA CYS A 104 6.15 4.44 -18.15
C CYS A 104 7.64 4.58 -18.49
N LEU A 105 8.03 4.23 -19.71
CA LEU A 105 9.42 4.30 -20.15
C LEU A 105 9.94 5.73 -20.25
N SER A 106 9.07 6.70 -20.47
CA SER A 106 9.42 8.14 -20.50
C SER A 106 9.39 8.81 -19.13
N GLY A 107 9.11 8.06 -18.03
CA GLY A 107 9.00 8.60 -16.69
C GLY A 107 7.63 9.19 -16.33
N ALA A 108 6.68 9.17 -17.26
CA ALA A 108 5.31 9.65 -17.04
C ALA A 108 4.39 8.50 -16.56
N TYR A 109 4.86 7.68 -15.64
CA TYR A 109 4.18 6.43 -15.19
C TYR A 109 2.78 6.65 -14.61
N ARG A 110 2.44 7.86 -14.16
CA ARG A 110 1.08 8.23 -13.77
C ARG A 110 0.06 8.12 -14.90
N ARG A 111 0.54 8.11 -16.15
CA ARG A 111 -0.27 7.95 -17.37
C ARG A 111 -0.16 6.54 -17.93
N CYS A 112 0.15 5.56 -17.10
CA CYS A 112 0.22 4.16 -17.51
C CYS A 112 -1.09 3.74 -18.18
N GLU A 113 -0.98 3.14 -19.36
CA GLU A 113 -2.08 2.64 -20.19
C GLU A 113 -2.42 1.18 -19.88
#